data_f30c39de9cfcce78ff170140312db506
#
_entry.id   f30c39de9cfcce78ff170140312db506
#
_cell.length_a   1.000
_cell.length_b   1.000
_cell.length_c   1.000
_cell.angle_alpha   90.00
_cell.angle_beta   90.00
_cell.angle_gamma   90.00
#
_symmetry.space_group_name_H-M   'P 1'
#
loop_
_entity.id
_entity.type
_entity.pdbx_description
1 polymer ?
#
loop_
_entity_poly.entity_id
_entity_poly.type
_entity_poly.pdbx_seq_one_letter_code
_entity_poly.pdbx_strand_id
1 'polypeptide(L)'
;RSGHISFEDIDRAWRRSTYNEYGESLSERTFFNHKKAIYDTFDIEIKCDRSLGYYISNDDDVQSDSLKNWMLQSLSLNSIMNEGSDLRDRIICEDVPSSQKWLPEIMAAMRDGKKLEMTYQSFWKSEAHTYAVAPYCLKLFKQRWYMLAKSEKYNDLRIYALDRVLELNTTKKSFSLPKGFDPKDTFRKLFGVILDNGPVEKVVIRVAEDQVKYYRTLPLH
;
A
#
# COMPACT_ATOMS: atom_id res chain seq x y z
N ARG A 1 1.94 1.50 -19.81
CA ARG A 1 2.85 1.79 -20.94
C ARG A 1 3.30 3.21 -20.75
N SER A 2 4.60 3.46 -20.56
CA SER A 2 5.19 4.79 -20.54
C SER A 2 5.07 5.41 -21.94
N GLY A 3 3.91 6.01 -22.19
CA GLY A 3 3.67 6.76 -23.40
C GLY A 3 4.03 8.20 -23.19
N HIS A 4 4.54 8.87 -24.23
CA HIS A 4 4.67 10.32 -24.25
C HIS A 4 3.27 10.94 -24.34
N ILE A 5 3.05 12.04 -23.63
CA ILE A 5 1.79 12.78 -23.61
C ILE A 5 2.06 14.27 -23.86
N SER A 6 1.25 14.91 -24.69
CA SER A 6 1.39 16.34 -24.95
C SER A 6 0.90 17.18 -23.76
N PHE A 7 1.39 18.42 -23.64
CA PHE A 7 0.88 19.35 -22.63
C PHE A 7 -0.60 19.65 -22.82
N GLU A 8 -1.08 19.68 -24.06
CA GLU A 8 -2.50 19.90 -24.38
C GLU A 8 -3.39 18.76 -23.85
N ASP A 9 -2.91 17.50 -23.95
CA ASP A 9 -3.65 16.36 -23.41
C ASP A 9 -3.64 16.35 -21.89
N ILE A 10 -2.54 16.79 -21.26
CA ILE A 10 -2.46 16.98 -19.80
C ILE A 10 -3.43 18.08 -19.37
N ASP A 11 -3.44 19.23 -20.04
CA ASP A 11 -4.37 20.31 -19.73
C ASP A 11 -5.84 19.88 -19.92
N ARG A 12 -6.13 19.13 -20.99
CA ARG A 12 -7.46 18.57 -21.23
C ARG A 12 -7.91 17.62 -20.10
N ALA A 13 -6.99 16.76 -19.63
CA ALA A 13 -7.26 15.88 -18.51
C ALA A 13 -7.45 16.67 -17.19
N TRP A 14 -6.60 17.71 -16.97
CA TRP A 14 -6.70 18.58 -15.81
C TRP A 14 -8.04 19.32 -15.75
N ARG A 15 -8.53 19.85 -16.85
CA ARG A 15 -9.84 20.55 -16.91
C ARG A 15 -11.02 19.64 -16.56
N ARG A 16 -10.89 18.33 -16.82
CA ARG A 16 -11.93 17.35 -16.49
C ARG A 16 -11.79 16.77 -15.09
N SER A 17 -10.67 17.02 -14.43
CA SER A 17 -10.37 16.48 -13.11
C SER A 17 -11.31 17.06 -12.05
N THR A 18 -11.80 16.22 -11.16
CA THR A 18 -12.58 16.62 -9.98
C THR A 18 -11.78 17.49 -8.99
N TYR A 19 -10.45 17.51 -9.11
CA TYR A 19 -9.57 18.40 -8.35
C TYR A 19 -9.48 19.81 -8.94
N ASN A 20 -10.06 20.04 -10.11
CA ASN A 20 -10.16 21.33 -10.79
C ASN A 20 -11.63 21.78 -10.81
N GLU A 21 -12.07 22.32 -9.70
CA GLU A 21 -13.47 22.67 -9.43
C GLU A 21 -14.07 23.62 -10.48
N TYR A 22 -13.23 24.47 -11.08
CA TYR A 22 -13.66 25.49 -12.05
C TYR A 22 -13.33 25.16 -13.51
N GLY A 23 -12.73 23.97 -13.78
CA GLY A 23 -12.34 23.57 -15.12
C GLY A 23 -11.27 24.49 -15.76
N GLU A 24 -10.49 25.19 -14.94
CA GLU A 24 -9.47 26.15 -15.42
C GLU A 24 -8.32 25.46 -16.15
N SER A 25 -7.72 26.19 -17.07
CA SER A 25 -6.53 25.74 -17.80
C SER A 25 -5.32 25.59 -16.91
N LEU A 26 -4.54 24.55 -17.11
CA LEU A 26 -3.31 24.31 -16.40
C LEU A 26 -2.22 25.26 -16.88
N SER A 27 -1.78 26.20 -16.04
CA SER A 27 -0.65 27.06 -16.39
C SER A 27 0.66 26.28 -16.35
N GLU A 28 1.65 26.66 -17.16
CA GLU A 28 3.00 26.04 -17.14
C GLU A 28 3.64 26.11 -15.74
N ARG A 29 3.45 27.21 -15.03
CA ARG A 29 3.95 27.39 -13.66
C ARG A 29 3.31 26.40 -12.69
N THR A 30 1.98 26.24 -12.77
CA THR A 30 1.24 25.30 -11.95
C THR A 30 1.68 23.87 -12.25
N PHE A 31 1.82 23.54 -13.54
CA PHE A 31 2.30 22.24 -13.98
C PHE A 31 3.72 21.94 -13.46
N PHE A 32 4.62 22.92 -13.52
CA PHE A 32 5.97 22.77 -12.98
C PHE A 32 5.96 22.50 -11.48
N ASN A 33 5.12 23.21 -10.72
CA ASN A 33 4.94 22.97 -9.29
C ASN A 33 4.39 21.56 -9.00
N HIS A 34 3.41 21.12 -9.79
CA HIS A 34 2.87 19.76 -9.66
C HIS A 34 3.91 18.69 -9.98
N LYS A 35 4.72 18.86 -11.02
CA LYS A 35 5.84 17.96 -11.33
C LYS A 35 6.81 17.85 -10.17
N LYS A 36 7.17 18.98 -9.56
CA LYS A 36 8.06 19.01 -8.40
C LYS A 36 7.43 18.28 -7.21
N ALA A 37 6.16 18.55 -6.90
CA ALA A 37 5.45 17.90 -5.81
C ALA A 37 5.34 16.37 -6.02
N ILE A 38 5.10 15.93 -7.26
CA ILE A 38 5.08 14.51 -7.64
C ILE A 38 6.46 13.87 -7.40
N TYR A 39 7.54 14.54 -7.80
CA TYR A 39 8.89 14.06 -7.55
C TYR A 39 9.19 13.99 -6.05
N ASP A 40 8.94 15.06 -5.31
CA ASP A 40 9.22 15.15 -3.87
C ASP A 40 8.41 14.12 -3.04
N THR A 41 7.19 13.79 -3.50
CA THR A 41 6.28 12.89 -2.77
C THR A 41 6.44 11.43 -3.15
N PHE A 42 6.59 11.14 -4.45
CA PHE A 42 6.52 9.79 -5.00
C PHE A 42 7.82 9.33 -5.64
N ASP A 43 8.84 10.21 -5.73
CA ASP A 43 10.08 9.95 -6.45
C ASP A 43 9.81 9.52 -7.91
N ILE A 44 8.83 10.19 -8.54
CA ILE A 44 8.45 9.99 -9.94
C ILE A 44 8.99 11.17 -10.75
N GLU A 45 9.93 10.88 -11.65
CA GLU A 45 10.57 11.91 -12.47
C GLU A 45 9.86 12.07 -13.81
N ILE A 46 9.24 13.24 -14.05
CA ILE A 46 8.58 13.58 -15.31
C ILE A 46 9.53 14.46 -16.14
N LYS A 47 9.97 13.95 -17.28
CA LYS A 47 10.80 14.67 -18.28
C LYS A 47 9.97 15.08 -19.48
N CYS A 48 10.52 16.00 -20.28
CA CYS A 48 9.94 16.45 -21.52
C CYS A 48 10.89 16.15 -22.67
N ASP A 49 10.41 15.43 -23.66
CA ASP A 49 11.01 15.35 -24.98
C ASP A 49 10.40 16.46 -25.86
N ARG A 50 11.23 17.20 -26.57
CA ARG A 50 10.78 18.36 -27.39
C ARG A 50 9.83 17.96 -28.51
N SER A 51 9.94 16.74 -29.02
CA SER A 51 9.16 16.25 -30.17
C SER A 51 7.98 15.36 -29.75
N LEU A 52 8.10 14.64 -28.62
CA LEU A 52 7.14 13.61 -28.22
C LEU A 52 6.30 14.02 -27.02
N GLY A 53 6.74 15.04 -26.25
CA GLY A 53 6.02 15.49 -25.06
C GLY A 53 6.58 14.94 -23.74
N TYR A 54 5.74 14.89 -22.72
CA TYR A 54 6.12 14.50 -21.35
C TYR A 54 6.05 12.99 -21.17
N TYR A 55 6.96 12.45 -20.36
CA TYR A 55 7.03 11.03 -20.01
C TYR A 55 7.63 10.83 -18.61
N ILE A 56 7.40 9.66 -18.01
CA ILE A 56 8.02 9.26 -16.74
C ILE A 56 9.37 8.62 -17.09
N SER A 57 10.48 9.22 -16.64
CA SER A 57 11.84 8.78 -17.01
C SER A 57 12.33 7.59 -16.20
N ASN A 58 11.77 7.35 -15.03
CA ASN A 58 12.08 6.22 -14.14
C ASN A 58 10.92 5.23 -14.03
N ASP A 59 10.19 4.99 -15.12
CA ASP A 59 9.00 4.14 -15.16
C ASP A 59 9.28 2.70 -14.71
N ASP A 60 10.42 2.13 -15.11
CA ASP A 60 10.81 0.77 -14.69
C ASP A 60 11.00 0.68 -13.17
N ASP A 61 11.59 1.69 -12.53
CA ASP A 61 11.75 1.75 -11.09
C ASP A 61 10.40 1.90 -10.39
N VAL A 62 9.51 2.74 -10.93
CA VAL A 62 8.15 2.93 -10.42
C VAL A 62 7.34 1.64 -10.52
N GLN A 63 7.43 0.92 -11.65
CA GLN A 63 6.70 -0.33 -11.84
C GLN A 63 7.26 -1.48 -10.99
N SER A 64 8.56 -1.49 -10.74
CA SER A 64 9.20 -2.49 -9.86
C SER A 64 8.92 -2.28 -8.38
N ASP A 65 8.62 -1.04 -7.96
CA ASP A 65 8.21 -0.72 -6.59
C ASP A 65 6.72 -0.99 -6.39
N SER A 66 6.43 -2.13 -5.76
CA SER A 66 5.05 -2.57 -5.53
C SER A 66 4.21 -1.57 -4.73
N LEU A 67 4.81 -0.78 -3.83
CA LEU A 67 4.10 0.23 -3.05
C LEU A 67 3.77 1.46 -3.90
N LYS A 68 4.73 1.99 -4.65
CA LYS A 68 4.52 3.12 -5.57
C LYS A 68 3.45 2.78 -6.60
N ASN A 69 3.56 1.59 -7.22
CA ASN A 69 2.60 1.13 -8.21
C ASN A 69 1.18 0.99 -7.62
N TRP A 70 1.06 0.41 -6.43
CA TRP A 70 -0.22 0.31 -5.73
C TRP A 70 -0.82 1.70 -5.41
N MET A 71 -0.01 2.65 -4.96
CA MET A 71 -0.47 4.03 -4.69
C MET A 71 -0.98 4.72 -5.96
N LEU A 72 -0.24 4.61 -7.07
CA LEU A 72 -0.65 5.19 -8.35
C LEU A 72 -1.94 4.56 -8.88
N GLN A 73 -2.07 3.24 -8.80
CA GLN A 73 -3.29 2.55 -9.19
C GLN A 73 -4.49 2.98 -8.33
N SER A 74 -4.29 3.15 -7.03
CA SER A 74 -5.33 3.61 -6.11
C SER A 74 -5.79 5.04 -6.41
N LEU A 75 -4.86 5.95 -6.75
CA LEU A 75 -5.19 7.31 -7.16
C LEU A 75 -5.93 7.33 -8.50
N SER A 76 -5.47 6.55 -9.48
CA SER A 76 -6.12 6.43 -10.78
C SER A 76 -7.54 5.88 -10.65
N LEU A 77 -7.74 4.86 -9.81
CA LEU A 77 -9.06 4.30 -9.57
C LEU A 77 -10.01 5.33 -8.94
N ASN A 78 -9.52 6.10 -7.97
CA ASN A 78 -10.32 7.15 -7.34
C ASN A 78 -10.76 8.23 -8.35
N SER A 79 -9.87 8.63 -9.27
CA SER A 79 -10.20 9.57 -10.34
C SER A 79 -11.29 9.02 -11.28
N ILE A 80 -11.12 7.78 -11.73
CA ILE A 80 -12.10 7.09 -12.60
C ILE A 80 -13.47 6.99 -11.92
N MET A 81 -13.50 6.64 -10.64
CA MET A 81 -14.73 6.52 -9.86
C MET A 81 -15.44 7.89 -9.66
N ASN A 82 -14.67 8.96 -9.58
CA ASN A 82 -15.22 10.30 -9.48
C ASN A 82 -15.80 10.78 -10.82
N GLU A 83 -15.14 10.47 -11.94
CA GLU A 83 -15.64 10.78 -13.28
C GLU A 83 -16.90 9.97 -13.65
N GLY A 84 -17.00 8.74 -13.14
CA GLY A 84 -18.14 7.84 -13.34
C GLY A 84 -19.17 7.88 -12.23
N SER A 85 -19.42 9.04 -11.61
CA SER A 85 -20.37 9.17 -10.48
C SER A 85 -21.79 8.71 -10.79
N ASP A 86 -22.23 8.83 -12.03
CA ASP A 86 -23.50 8.36 -12.59
C ASP A 86 -23.54 6.83 -12.81
N LEU A 87 -22.38 6.16 -12.74
CA LEU A 87 -22.27 4.71 -12.92
C LEU A 87 -22.11 3.95 -11.59
N ARG A 88 -22.19 4.62 -10.46
CA ARG A 88 -21.94 4.01 -9.12
C ARG A 88 -22.84 2.79 -8.87
N ASP A 89 -24.09 2.83 -9.31
CA ASP A 89 -25.03 1.71 -9.15
C ASP A 89 -24.69 0.47 -9.99
N ARG A 90 -23.74 0.61 -10.91
CA ARG A 90 -23.25 -0.47 -11.78
C ARG A 90 -21.88 -1.01 -11.38
N ILE A 91 -21.25 -0.41 -10.36
CA ILE A 91 -19.94 -0.80 -9.87
C ILE A 91 -20.10 -1.42 -8.49
N ILE A 92 -19.86 -2.71 -8.41
CA ILE A 92 -19.96 -3.47 -7.17
C ILE A 92 -18.55 -3.65 -6.62
N CYS A 93 -18.29 -3.14 -5.42
CA CYS A 93 -17.04 -3.35 -4.70
C CYS A 93 -17.30 -4.28 -3.51
N GLU A 94 -16.33 -5.15 -3.24
CA GLU A 94 -16.34 -5.91 -1.99
C GLU A 94 -16.07 -4.98 -0.81
N ASP A 95 -16.89 -5.07 0.22
CA ASP A 95 -16.64 -4.38 1.48
C ASP A 95 -15.62 -5.15 2.31
N VAL A 96 -14.35 -4.80 2.12
CA VAL A 96 -13.24 -5.41 2.87
C VAL A 96 -12.79 -4.43 3.97
N PRO A 97 -12.89 -4.80 5.26
CA PRO A 97 -12.44 -3.95 6.35
C PRO A 97 -10.91 -3.78 6.29
N SER A 98 -10.47 -2.70 5.65
CA SER A 98 -9.04 -2.40 5.47
C SER A 98 -8.39 -1.77 6.69
N SER A 99 -9.19 -1.07 7.53
CA SER A 99 -8.74 -0.37 8.75
C SER A 99 -7.57 0.58 8.54
N GLN A 100 -7.57 1.28 7.42
CA GLN A 100 -6.54 2.25 7.03
C GLN A 100 -6.38 3.39 8.04
N LYS A 101 -7.39 3.65 8.86
CA LYS A 101 -7.36 4.70 9.90
C LYS A 101 -6.17 4.60 10.86
N TRP A 102 -5.62 3.40 11.06
CA TRP A 102 -4.48 3.17 11.96
C TRP A 102 -3.11 3.38 11.29
N LEU A 103 -3.06 3.43 9.95
CA LEU A 103 -1.80 3.53 9.22
C LEU A 103 -0.97 4.76 9.58
N PRO A 104 -1.54 5.98 9.68
CA PRO A 104 -0.74 7.17 9.99
C PRO A 104 -0.03 7.06 11.34
N GLU A 105 -0.71 6.57 12.36
CA GLU A 105 -0.13 6.42 13.70
C GLU A 105 0.95 5.33 13.74
N ILE A 106 0.69 4.17 13.12
CA ILE A 106 1.67 3.08 13.03
C ILE A 106 2.92 3.54 12.27
N MET A 107 2.75 4.23 11.14
CA MET A 107 3.87 4.73 10.35
C MET A 107 4.69 5.78 11.10
N ALA A 108 4.04 6.66 11.85
CA ALA A 108 4.73 7.62 12.72
C ALA A 108 5.53 6.89 13.81
N ALA A 109 4.93 5.92 14.49
CA ALA A 109 5.61 5.12 15.52
C ALA A 109 6.81 4.33 14.95
N MET A 110 6.69 3.76 13.74
CA MET A 110 7.79 3.08 13.04
C MET A 110 8.94 4.05 12.72
N ARG A 111 8.63 5.25 12.20
CA ARG A 111 9.61 6.29 11.88
C ARG A 111 10.37 6.76 13.11
N ASP A 112 9.64 6.99 14.20
CA ASP A 112 10.18 7.56 15.45
C ASP A 112 10.76 6.47 16.38
N GLY A 113 10.72 5.21 15.97
CA GLY A 113 11.19 4.08 16.79
C GLY A 113 10.42 3.94 18.11
N LYS A 114 9.11 4.21 18.11
CA LYS A 114 8.25 4.17 19.29
C LYS A 114 7.39 2.91 19.32
N LYS A 115 7.23 2.34 20.53
CA LYS A 115 6.29 1.24 20.75
C LYS A 115 4.86 1.75 20.79
N LEU A 116 3.95 0.87 20.42
CA LEU A 116 2.51 1.10 20.46
C LEU A 116 1.88 0.30 21.60
N GLU A 117 0.88 0.89 22.24
CA GLU A 117 -0.09 0.20 23.08
C GLU A 117 -1.34 -0.03 22.24
N MET A 118 -1.73 -1.29 22.08
CA MET A 118 -2.77 -1.71 21.16
C MET A 118 -3.79 -2.60 21.87
N THR A 119 -5.06 -2.21 21.88
CA THR A 119 -6.18 -3.06 22.28
C THR A 119 -6.67 -3.85 21.07
N TYR A 120 -6.59 -5.16 21.14
CA TYR A 120 -6.79 -6.08 20.03
C TYR A 120 -7.78 -7.19 20.37
N GLN A 121 -8.76 -7.40 19.48
CA GLN A 121 -9.76 -8.47 19.58
C GLN A 121 -9.40 -9.62 18.64
N SER A 122 -8.85 -10.69 19.17
CA SER A 122 -8.60 -11.92 18.40
C SER A 122 -9.90 -12.69 18.18
N PHE A 123 -10.06 -13.34 17.03
CA PHE A 123 -11.21 -14.22 16.79
C PHE A 123 -11.22 -15.47 17.69
N TRP A 124 -10.07 -15.82 18.27
CA TRP A 124 -9.93 -16.97 19.15
C TRP A 124 -10.18 -16.67 20.63
N LYS A 125 -10.40 -15.38 20.96
CA LYS A 125 -10.62 -14.94 22.34
C LYS A 125 -11.92 -14.16 22.44
N SER A 126 -12.69 -14.40 23.49
CA SER A 126 -13.95 -13.70 23.78
C SER A 126 -13.72 -12.23 24.15
N GLU A 127 -12.57 -11.90 24.74
CA GLU A 127 -12.26 -10.58 25.26
C GLU A 127 -11.12 -9.91 24.49
N ALA A 128 -11.22 -8.59 24.38
CA ALA A 128 -10.13 -7.78 23.85
C ALA A 128 -8.99 -7.69 24.89
N HIS A 129 -7.78 -7.65 24.41
CA HIS A 129 -6.60 -7.53 25.25
C HIS A 129 -5.68 -6.41 24.78
N THR A 130 -5.07 -5.73 25.72
CA THR A 130 -4.08 -4.69 25.42
C THR A 130 -2.69 -5.28 25.41
N TYR A 131 -1.93 -4.94 24.36
CA TYR A 131 -0.56 -5.37 24.10
C TYR A 131 0.36 -4.19 23.88
N ALA A 132 1.52 -4.21 24.50
CA ALA A 132 2.63 -3.34 24.10
C ALA A 132 3.41 -4.04 22.97
N VAL A 133 3.52 -3.38 21.81
CA VAL A 133 4.14 -3.94 20.62
C VAL A 133 5.12 -2.97 19.98
N ALA A 134 6.19 -3.49 19.40
CA ALA A 134 7.12 -2.73 18.57
C ALA A 134 6.78 -2.98 17.09
N PRO A 135 6.27 -2.01 16.34
CA PRO A 135 5.86 -2.19 14.96
C PRO A 135 7.10 -2.31 14.05
N TYR A 136 7.25 -3.43 13.35
CA TYR A 136 8.38 -3.68 12.46
C TYR A 136 8.09 -3.34 11.01
N CYS A 137 6.94 -3.79 10.49
CA CYS A 137 6.50 -3.44 9.14
C CYS A 137 4.99 -3.63 8.95
N LEU A 138 4.48 -3.05 7.87
CA LEU A 138 3.11 -3.19 7.41
C LEU A 138 3.07 -4.05 6.14
N LYS A 139 2.04 -4.87 6.00
CA LYS A 139 1.76 -5.67 4.80
C LYS A 139 0.30 -5.52 4.39
N LEU A 140 0.09 -5.16 3.13
CA LEU A 140 -1.21 -5.26 2.48
C LEU A 140 -1.35 -6.66 1.87
N PHE A 141 -2.35 -7.42 2.28
CA PHE A 141 -2.62 -8.75 1.74
C PHE A 141 -4.12 -8.97 1.60
N LYS A 142 -4.59 -9.30 0.40
CA LYS A 142 -6.01 -9.48 0.08
C LYS A 142 -6.87 -8.31 0.60
N GLN A 143 -6.46 -7.09 0.25
CA GLN A 143 -7.10 -5.81 0.61
C GLN A 143 -7.14 -5.49 2.12
N ARG A 144 -6.53 -6.30 2.99
CA ARG A 144 -6.44 -6.05 4.43
C ARG A 144 -5.02 -5.66 4.83
N TRP A 145 -4.91 -4.73 5.76
CA TRP A 145 -3.64 -4.33 6.34
C TRP A 145 -3.29 -5.19 7.56
N TYR A 146 -2.05 -5.58 7.59
CA TYR A 146 -1.45 -6.35 8.68
C TYR A 146 -0.19 -5.66 9.17
N MET A 147 0.04 -5.70 10.49
CA MET A 147 1.24 -5.22 11.14
C MET A 147 2.03 -6.41 11.67
N LEU A 148 3.27 -6.56 11.22
CA LEU A 148 4.25 -7.43 11.88
C LEU A 148 4.86 -6.63 13.01
N ALA A 149 4.75 -7.11 14.24
CA ALA A 149 5.28 -6.46 15.42
C ALA A 149 5.82 -7.45 16.44
N LYS A 150 6.84 -7.02 17.20
CA LYS A 150 7.32 -7.76 18.35
C LYS A 150 6.44 -7.45 19.56
N SER A 151 5.79 -8.45 20.10
CA SER A 151 4.97 -8.34 21.30
C SER A 151 5.83 -8.40 22.57
N GLU A 152 5.69 -7.45 23.49
CA GLU A 152 6.37 -7.53 24.80
C GLU A 152 5.86 -8.71 25.63
N LYS A 153 4.54 -8.95 25.59
CA LYS A 153 3.91 -10.03 26.36
C LYS A 153 4.43 -11.42 26.01
N TYR A 154 4.64 -11.67 24.71
CA TYR A 154 5.05 -13.00 24.23
C TYR A 154 6.56 -13.07 23.94
N ASN A 155 7.22 -11.92 23.94
CA ASN A 155 8.62 -11.74 23.52
C ASN A 155 8.93 -12.30 22.12
N ASP A 156 7.94 -12.33 21.24
CA ASP A 156 7.99 -12.93 19.91
C ASP A 156 7.36 -12.04 18.86
N LEU A 157 7.68 -12.28 17.57
CA LEU A 157 7.05 -11.64 16.45
C LEU A 157 5.63 -12.18 16.28
N ARG A 158 4.71 -11.28 15.96
CA ARG A 158 3.31 -11.62 15.67
C ARG A 158 2.78 -10.75 14.55
N ILE A 159 1.83 -11.29 13.82
CA ILE A 159 1.11 -10.56 12.78
C ILE A 159 -0.28 -10.21 13.32
N TYR A 160 -0.58 -8.92 13.29
CA TYR A 160 -1.85 -8.35 13.74
C TYR A 160 -2.61 -7.78 12.55
N ALA A 161 -3.83 -8.24 12.33
CA ALA A 161 -4.74 -7.67 11.33
C ALA A 161 -5.32 -6.36 11.87
N LEU A 162 -5.19 -5.26 11.12
CA LEU A 162 -5.57 -3.94 11.63
C LEU A 162 -7.09 -3.77 11.82
N ASP A 163 -7.89 -4.55 11.12
CA ASP A 163 -9.35 -4.60 11.27
C ASP A 163 -9.83 -5.11 12.65
N ARG A 164 -8.92 -5.69 13.42
CA ARG A 164 -9.19 -6.18 14.78
C ARG A 164 -8.60 -5.30 15.88
N VAL A 165 -8.00 -4.18 15.50
CA VAL A 165 -7.51 -3.17 16.44
C VAL A 165 -8.67 -2.28 16.86
N LEU A 166 -8.94 -2.21 18.15
CA LEU A 166 -9.99 -1.37 18.74
C LEU A 166 -9.45 -0.01 19.15
N GLU A 167 -8.26 0.00 19.76
CA GLU A 167 -7.56 1.21 20.17
C GLU A 167 -6.07 1.08 19.88
N LEU A 168 -5.43 2.20 19.57
CA LEU A 168 -4.00 2.27 19.30
C LEU A 168 -3.47 3.60 19.83
N ASN A 169 -2.39 3.54 20.60
CA ASN A 169 -1.75 4.71 21.17
C ASN A 169 -0.23 4.59 21.09
N THR A 170 0.44 5.65 20.68
CA THR A 170 1.90 5.71 20.69
C THR A 170 2.42 5.91 22.11
N THR A 171 3.39 5.10 22.52
CA THR A 171 3.99 5.16 23.86
C THR A 171 5.27 5.98 23.86
N LYS A 172 5.76 6.35 25.06
CA LYS A 172 7.07 6.98 25.24
C LYS A 172 8.24 5.98 25.10
N LYS A 173 7.97 4.67 25.15
CA LYS A 173 9.00 3.62 25.07
C LYS A 173 9.51 3.50 23.64
N SER A 174 10.83 3.43 23.50
CA SER A 174 11.48 3.27 22.20
C SER A 174 11.82 1.81 21.91
N PHE A 175 12.02 1.50 20.64
CA PHE A 175 12.56 0.24 20.16
C PHE A 175 13.51 0.49 19.00
N SER A 176 14.31 -0.51 18.67
CA SER A 176 15.13 -0.54 17.45
C SER A 176 14.88 -1.83 16.71
N LEU A 177 14.90 -1.77 15.39
CA LEU A 177 14.86 -2.97 14.57
C LEU A 177 16.12 -3.81 14.75
N PRO A 178 16.03 -5.15 14.75
CA PRO A 178 17.22 -6.01 14.74
C PRO A 178 18.11 -5.69 13.53
N LYS A 179 19.41 -5.78 13.72
CA LYS A 179 20.36 -5.62 12.60
C LYS A 179 20.06 -6.66 11.52
N GLY A 180 19.97 -6.22 10.27
CA GLY A 180 19.68 -7.09 9.13
C GLY A 180 18.22 -7.53 9.00
N PHE A 181 17.27 -6.94 9.74
CA PHE A 181 15.86 -7.23 9.54
C PHE A 181 15.44 -6.77 8.15
N ASP A 182 14.95 -7.72 7.33
CA ASP A 182 14.34 -7.48 6.03
C ASP A 182 12.90 -8.00 6.03
N PRO A 183 11.90 -7.10 5.87
CA PRO A 183 10.51 -7.50 5.77
C PRO A 183 10.24 -8.48 4.62
N LYS A 184 10.88 -8.26 3.45
CA LYS A 184 10.67 -9.11 2.27
C LYS A 184 11.17 -10.53 2.53
N ASP A 185 12.33 -10.68 3.15
CA ASP A 185 12.87 -11.99 3.51
C ASP A 185 12.00 -12.71 4.55
N THR A 186 11.47 -11.96 5.51
CA THR A 186 10.56 -12.51 6.53
C THR A 186 9.29 -13.07 5.87
N PHE A 187 8.64 -12.29 5.01
CA PHE A 187 7.39 -12.72 4.39
C PHE A 187 7.57 -13.73 3.25
N ARG A 188 8.75 -13.83 2.65
CA ARG A 188 9.06 -14.86 1.65
C ARG A 188 8.98 -16.27 2.20
N LYS A 189 9.18 -16.44 3.49
CA LYS A 189 9.12 -17.73 4.20
C LYS A 189 7.72 -18.07 4.71
N LEU A 190 6.76 -17.16 4.56
CA LEU A 190 5.42 -17.30 5.11
C LEU A 190 4.39 -17.46 3.99
N PHE A 191 3.42 -18.32 4.20
CA PHE A 191 2.26 -18.35 3.33
C PHE A 191 1.28 -17.22 3.72
N GLY A 192 1.22 -16.19 2.89
CA GLY A 192 0.36 -15.02 3.12
C GLY A 192 0.77 -14.22 4.35
N VAL A 193 0.00 -14.34 5.43
CA VAL A 193 0.18 -13.64 6.72
C VAL A 193 0.14 -14.60 7.91
N ILE A 194 0.38 -15.87 7.66
CA ILE A 194 0.46 -16.90 8.70
C ILE A 194 1.92 -16.99 9.16
N LEU A 195 2.18 -16.57 10.39
CA LEU A 195 3.49 -16.69 11.01
C LEU A 195 3.55 -18.05 11.71
N ASP A 196 4.42 -18.90 11.20
CA ASP A 196 4.76 -20.19 11.80
C ASP A 196 6.26 -20.24 12.05
N ASN A 197 6.66 -20.81 13.18
CA ASN A 197 8.07 -21.04 13.56
C ASN A 197 8.57 -22.42 13.10
N GLY A 198 7.77 -23.15 12.34
CA GLY A 198 8.15 -24.44 11.75
C GLY A 198 9.21 -24.31 10.65
N PRO A 199 9.82 -25.43 10.24
CA PRO A 199 10.74 -25.44 9.11
C PRO A 199 10.00 -25.07 7.81
N VAL A 200 10.72 -24.40 6.91
CA VAL A 200 10.19 -24.11 5.57
C VAL A 200 10.07 -25.42 4.80
N GLU A 201 8.87 -25.76 4.36
CA GLU A 201 8.59 -26.97 3.60
C GLU A 201 8.33 -26.66 2.13
N LYS A 202 8.77 -27.55 1.23
CA LYS A 202 8.46 -27.46 -0.18
C LYS A 202 7.10 -28.10 -0.45
N VAL A 203 6.11 -27.30 -0.79
CA VAL A 203 4.79 -27.76 -1.19
C VAL A 203 4.73 -27.87 -2.73
N VAL A 204 4.35 -29.03 -3.26
CA VAL A 204 4.16 -29.26 -4.69
C VAL A 204 2.68 -29.45 -4.96
N ILE A 205 2.10 -28.56 -5.75
CA ILE A 205 0.68 -28.61 -6.11
C ILE A 205 0.55 -28.99 -7.58
N ARG A 206 -0.26 -30.01 -7.87
CA ARG A 206 -0.66 -30.32 -9.24
C ARG A 206 -1.92 -29.53 -9.57
N VAL A 207 -1.85 -28.75 -10.61
CA VAL A 207 -2.97 -27.94 -11.10
C VAL A 207 -3.53 -28.56 -12.38
N ALA A 208 -4.85 -28.63 -12.51
CA ALA A 208 -5.52 -29.08 -13.72
C ALA A 208 -5.18 -28.16 -14.91
N GLU A 209 -5.09 -28.70 -16.11
CA GLU A 209 -4.57 -28.00 -17.29
C GLU A 209 -5.36 -26.70 -17.61
N ASP A 210 -6.67 -26.76 -17.49
CA ASP A 210 -7.58 -25.62 -17.65
C ASP A 210 -7.36 -24.49 -16.62
N GLN A 211 -6.81 -24.79 -15.45
CA GLN A 211 -6.57 -23.85 -14.36
C GLN A 211 -5.15 -23.23 -14.38
N VAL A 212 -4.22 -23.79 -15.15
CA VAL A 212 -2.80 -23.37 -15.16
C VAL A 212 -2.64 -21.86 -15.44
N LYS A 213 -3.43 -21.32 -16.37
CA LYS A 213 -3.34 -19.89 -16.76
C LYS A 213 -3.69 -18.97 -15.60
N TYR A 214 -4.69 -19.32 -14.78
CA TYR A 214 -5.10 -18.53 -13.61
C TYR A 214 -3.99 -18.49 -12.56
N TYR A 215 -3.39 -19.63 -12.24
CA TYR A 215 -2.30 -19.69 -11.25
C TYR A 215 -1.00 -19.03 -11.72
N ARG A 216 -0.76 -18.97 -13.04
CA ARG A 216 0.40 -18.26 -13.58
C ARG A 216 0.23 -16.75 -13.51
N THR A 217 -0.97 -16.22 -13.67
CA THR A 217 -1.25 -14.78 -13.60
C THR A 217 -1.35 -14.26 -12.16
N LEU A 218 -1.79 -15.11 -11.23
CA LEU A 218 -1.87 -14.80 -9.81
C LEU A 218 -1.32 -15.97 -8.98
N PRO A 219 0.01 -16.06 -8.82
CA PRO A 219 0.64 -17.11 -8.03
C PRO A 219 0.16 -17.11 -6.59
N LEU A 220 0.07 -18.30 -5.98
CA LEU A 220 -0.32 -18.47 -4.58
C LEU A 220 0.76 -17.97 -3.61
N HIS A 221 2.03 -18.04 -4.05
CA HIS A 221 3.21 -17.65 -3.25
C HIS A 221 4.34 -17.16 -4.18
#